data_a19b9f9006464003f08cda7a90dd98bc
#
_entry.id   a19b9f9006464003f08cda7a90dd98bc
#
_cell.length_a   1.000
_cell.length_b   1.000
_cell.length_c   1.000
_cell.angle_alpha   90.00
_cell.angle_beta   90.00
_cell.angle_gamma   90.00
#
_symmetry.space_group_name_H-M   'P 1'
#
loop_
_entity.id
_entity.type
_entity.pdbx_description
1 polymer ?
#
loop_
_entity_poly.entity_id
_entity_poly.type
_entity_poly.pdbx_seq_one_letter_code
_entity_poly.pdbx_strand_id
1 'polypeptide(L)'
;ISFDLRNATGRESTGPLEIDRPWDSHTDDQLGLMDHLGIDKFLVMGFCIGGPFIWNLLKRAPERVIAAVLAQPSGSRPEARGLFYNNNMNNWAPNLCARQPGVTMDQCEKFLKNMYGNDDFVFTVSRDFVKTVQTPLLVMPDDVPAHPYAVAMETVMLAPNSEVTMFPWKEPKERVPIAVRQVRSFLRAHR
;
A
#
# COMPACT_ATOMS: atom_id res chain seq x y z
N ILE A 1 4.04 -8.73 12.72
CA ILE A 1 3.29 -9.70 11.90
C ILE A 1 3.47 -9.29 10.45
N SER A 2 3.79 -10.25 9.61
CA SER A 2 3.77 -10.12 8.16
C SER A 2 3.17 -11.39 7.56
N PHE A 3 2.50 -11.28 6.44
CA PHE A 3 1.89 -12.41 5.73
C PHE A 3 1.93 -12.17 4.23
N ASP A 4 1.85 -13.22 3.46
CA ASP A 4 1.78 -13.13 2.00
C ASP A 4 0.38 -12.68 1.57
N LEU A 5 0.32 -11.71 0.66
CA LEU A 5 -0.95 -11.34 0.03
C LEU A 5 -1.49 -12.52 -0.77
N ARG A 6 -2.83 -12.66 -0.82
CA ARG A 6 -3.44 -13.66 -1.71
C ARG A 6 -2.92 -13.49 -3.13
N ASN A 7 -2.61 -14.58 -3.77
CA ASN A 7 -2.14 -14.63 -5.16
C ASN A 7 -0.81 -13.91 -5.44
N ALA A 8 0.01 -13.66 -4.42
CA ALA A 8 1.33 -13.06 -4.61
C ALA A 8 2.25 -13.93 -5.46
N THR A 9 3.04 -13.29 -6.34
CA THR A 9 3.99 -14.00 -7.20
C THR A 9 5.08 -14.70 -6.40
N GLY A 10 5.40 -15.94 -6.77
CA GLY A 10 6.46 -16.74 -6.13
C GLY A 10 6.15 -17.17 -4.70
N ARG A 11 4.88 -17.08 -4.28
CA ARG A 11 4.38 -17.51 -2.98
C ARG A 11 3.34 -18.62 -3.14
N GLU A 12 3.11 -19.38 -2.08
CA GLU A 12 2.10 -20.45 -2.05
C GLU A 12 0.69 -19.91 -1.77
N SER A 13 0.59 -18.66 -1.33
CA SER A 13 -0.68 -18.03 -1.00
C SER A 13 -1.61 -17.97 -2.21
N THR A 14 -2.79 -18.54 -2.07
CA THR A 14 -3.85 -18.57 -3.08
C THR A 14 -5.16 -18.05 -2.48
N GLY A 15 -6.08 -17.66 -3.35
CA GLY A 15 -7.41 -17.23 -2.94
C GLY A 15 -8.24 -16.80 -4.14
N PRO A 16 -9.54 -16.54 -3.95
CA PRO A 16 -10.40 -16.08 -5.01
C PRO A 16 -9.88 -14.72 -5.57
N LEU A 17 -10.01 -14.55 -6.87
CA LEU A 17 -9.72 -13.30 -7.54
C LEU A 17 -10.98 -12.41 -7.51
N GLU A 18 -11.04 -11.52 -6.53
CA GLU A 18 -12.18 -10.61 -6.31
C GLU A 18 -12.15 -9.43 -7.28
N ILE A 19 -12.68 -9.62 -8.49
CA ILE A 19 -12.57 -8.67 -9.60
C ILE A 19 -13.21 -7.32 -9.29
N ASP A 20 -14.40 -7.33 -8.67
CA ASP A 20 -15.20 -6.12 -8.49
C ASP A 20 -14.76 -5.25 -7.31
N ARG A 21 -13.99 -5.82 -6.38
CA ARG A 21 -13.54 -5.13 -5.17
C ARG A 21 -12.10 -5.53 -4.75
N PRO A 22 -11.14 -5.38 -5.67
CA PRO A 22 -9.81 -5.92 -5.49
C PRO A 22 -9.08 -5.36 -4.24
N TRP A 23 -9.13 -4.06 -4.00
CA TRP A 23 -8.53 -3.44 -2.80
C TRP A 23 -9.20 -3.91 -1.52
N ASP A 24 -10.52 -4.00 -1.51
CA ASP A 24 -11.29 -4.41 -0.34
C ASP A 24 -11.04 -5.87 0.02
N SER A 25 -10.86 -6.74 -0.96
CA SER A 25 -10.57 -8.15 -0.69
C SER A 25 -9.25 -8.35 0.08
N HIS A 26 -8.22 -7.57 -0.23
CA HIS A 26 -6.96 -7.56 0.51
C HIS A 26 -7.14 -6.96 1.92
N THR A 27 -7.96 -5.91 2.04
CA THR A 27 -8.27 -5.33 3.36
C THR A 27 -9.05 -6.30 4.22
N ASP A 28 -9.98 -7.07 3.65
CA ASP A 28 -10.70 -8.14 4.36
C ASP A 28 -9.73 -9.20 4.91
N ASP A 29 -8.72 -9.61 4.12
CA ASP A 29 -7.68 -10.52 4.60
C ASP A 29 -6.87 -9.94 5.75
N GLN A 30 -6.48 -8.67 5.64
CA GLN A 30 -5.69 -7.97 6.66
C GLN A 30 -6.46 -7.86 7.98
N LEU A 31 -7.71 -7.42 7.92
CA LEU A 31 -8.58 -7.30 9.10
C LEU A 31 -8.94 -8.67 9.66
N GLY A 32 -9.28 -9.64 8.80
CA GLY A 32 -9.60 -11.00 9.21
C GLY A 32 -8.44 -11.70 9.94
N LEU A 33 -7.20 -11.45 9.51
CA LEU A 33 -6.02 -11.95 10.22
C LEU A 33 -5.88 -11.30 11.61
N MET A 34 -6.09 -9.98 11.72
CA MET A 34 -6.03 -9.30 13.02
C MET A 34 -7.13 -9.80 13.96
N ASP A 35 -8.33 -10.00 13.44
CA ASP A 35 -9.46 -10.56 14.20
C ASP A 35 -9.17 -11.98 14.68
N HIS A 36 -8.63 -12.84 13.82
CA HIS A 36 -8.23 -14.21 14.16
C HIS A 36 -7.19 -14.25 15.29
N LEU A 37 -6.29 -13.25 15.31
CA LEU A 37 -5.25 -13.13 16.33
C LEU A 37 -5.72 -12.38 17.59
N GLY A 38 -6.97 -11.93 17.65
CA GLY A 38 -7.51 -11.15 18.77
C GLY A 38 -6.89 -9.74 18.91
N ILE A 39 -6.40 -9.18 17.81
CA ILE A 39 -5.77 -7.85 17.78
C ILE A 39 -6.80 -6.82 17.34
N ASP A 40 -7.30 -6.02 18.26
CA ASP A 40 -8.29 -4.98 17.98
C ASP A 40 -7.68 -3.76 17.30
N LYS A 41 -6.57 -3.24 17.84
CA LYS A 41 -5.88 -2.06 17.30
C LYS A 41 -4.42 -2.35 17.03
N PHE A 42 -3.87 -1.75 15.99
CA PHE A 42 -2.49 -2.03 15.58
C PHE A 42 -1.80 -0.83 14.94
N LEU A 43 -0.48 -0.89 14.97
CA LEU A 43 0.41 -0.06 14.17
C LEU A 43 0.66 -0.77 12.85
N VAL A 44 0.68 -0.05 11.73
CA VAL A 44 0.90 -0.64 10.42
C VAL A 44 2.05 0.03 9.69
N MET A 45 2.82 -0.76 8.93
CA MET A 45 3.86 -0.27 8.04
C MET A 45 3.73 -0.97 6.69
N GLY A 46 3.76 -0.21 5.62
CA GLY A 46 3.68 -0.73 4.26
C GLY A 46 4.73 -0.11 3.35
N PHE A 47 5.39 -0.96 2.56
CA PHE A 47 6.33 -0.56 1.53
C PHE A 47 5.65 -0.55 0.16
N CYS A 48 6.02 0.41 -0.69
CA CYS A 48 5.58 0.45 -2.09
C CYS A 48 4.05 0.44 -2.19
N ILE A 49 3.49 -0.61 -2.78
CA ILE A 49 2.04 -0.86 -2.88
C ILE A 49 1.37 -1.00 -1.49
N GLY A 50 2.15 -1.21 -0.43
CA GLY A 50 1.67 -1.18 0.94
C GLY A 50 1.07 0.16 1.36
N GLY A 51 1.51 1.27 0.75
CA GLY A 51 0.89 2.59 0.95
C GLY A 51 -0.60 2.60 0.55
N PRO A 52 -0.95 2.28 -0.70
CA PRO A 52 -2.34 2.10 -1.12
C PRO A 52 -3.18 1.14 -0.26
N PHE A 53 -2.61 0.03 0.20
CA PHE A 53 -3.31 -0.86 1.14
C PHE A 53 -3.60 -0.18 2.49
N ILE A 54 -2.66 0.57 3.03
CA ILE A 54 -2.87 1.35 4.26
C ILE A 54 -3.98 2.38 4.06
N TRP A 55 -4.01 3.08 2.92
CA TRP A 55 -5.08 4.02 2.63
C TRP A 55 -6.45 3.35 2.58
N ASN A 56 -6.55 2.16 1.99
CA ASN A 56 -7.82 1.42 2.00
C ASN A 56 -8.21 0.93 3.40
N LEU A 57 -7.23 0.56 4.23
CA LEU A 57 -7.44 0.23 5.63
C LEU A 57 -7.99 1.44 6.42
N LEU A 58 -7.39 2.62 6.25
CA LEU A 58 -7.84 3.86 6.89
C LEU A 58 -9.23 4.31 6.40
N LYS A 59 -9.59 3.98 5.16
CA LYS A 59 -10.93 4.24 4.63
C LYS A 59 -11.99 3.33 5.25
N ARG A 60 -11.65 2.07 5.53
CA ARG A 60 -12.62 1.05 5.95
C ARG A 60 -12.69 0.80 7.45
N ALA A 61 -11.57 0.98 8.14
CA ALA A 61 -11.46 0.69 9.57
C ALA A 61 -10.45 1.64 10.25
N PRO A 62 -10.66 2.98 10.17
CA PRO A 62 -9.73 3.95 10.72
C PRO A 62 -9.50 3.78 12.23
N GLU A 63 -10.52 3.32 12.95
CA GLU A 63 -10.47 3.09 14.40
C GLU A 63 -9.54 1.92 14.81
N ARG A 64 -9.19 1.05 13.85
CA ARG A 64 -8.28 -0.08 14.05
C ARG A 64 -6.80 0.31 13.93
N VAL A 65 -6.50 1.44 13.27
CA VAL A 65 -5.13 1.86 12.96
C VAL A 65 -4.69 2.97 13.91
N ILE A 66 -3.77 2.65 14.82
CA ILE A 66 -3.25 3.61 15.80
C ILE A 66 -2.34 4.63 15.12
N ALA A 67 -1.40 4.18 14.30
CA ALA A 67 -0.54 5.00 13.46
C ALA A 67 -0.02 4.16 12.28
N ALA A 68 0.41 4.84 11.20
CA ALA A 68 0.87 4.16 10.00
C ALA A 68 2.18 4.72 9.47
N VAL A 69 3.02 3.84 8.91
CA VAL A 69 4.27 4.19 8.21
C VAL A 69 4.13 3.85 6.73
N LEU A 70 4.16 4.87 5.89
CA LEU A 70 4.12 4.78 4.44
C LEU A 70 5.55 4.82 3.90
N ALA A 71 6.18 3.67 3.74
CA ALA A 71 7.56 3.58 3.26
C ALA A 71 7.59 3.51 1.74
N GLN A 72 8.22 4.49 1.10
CA GLN A 72 8.29 4.63 -0.36
C GLN A 72 6.92 4.36 -1.04
N PRO A 73 5.86 5.10 -0.67
CA PRO A 73 4.51 4.78 -1.11
C PRO A 73 4.37 4.90 -2.63
N SER A 74 3.66 3.93 -3.20
CA SER A 74 3.25 3.98 -4.60
C SER A 74 2.09 4.94 -4.80
N GLY A 75 2.02 5.49 -6.02
CA GLY A 75 0.90 6.33 -6.44
C GLY A 75 0.89 6.56 -7.95
N SER A 76 -0.18 7.17 -8.42
CA SER A 76 -0.36 7.49 -9.84
C SER A 76 0.23 8.86 -10.17
N ARG A 77 0.90 8.93 -11.32
CA ARG A 77 1.33 10.18 -11.95
C ARG A 77 1.02 10.17 -13.44
N PRO A 78 0.71 11.33 -14.04
CA PRO A 78 0.43 11.41 -15.47
C PRO A 78 1.53 10.79 -16.33
N GLU A 79 2.81 10.98 -15.94
CA GLU A 79 3.99 10.51 -16.69
C GLU A 79 4.19 9.00 -16.62
N ALA A 80 3.59 8.34 -15.64
CA ALA A 80 3.73 6.90 -15.40
C ALA A 80 2.37 6.18 -15.38
N ARG A 81 1.36 6.73 -16.07
CA ARG A 81 0.06 6.08 -16.21
C ARG A 81 0.22 4.66 -16.75
N GLY A 82 -0.48 3.74 -16.13
CA GLY A 82 -0.46 2.33 -16.52
C GLY A 82 0.79 1.55 -16.08
N LEU A 83 1.77 2.16 -15.39
CA LEU A 83 2.97 1.46 -14.94
C LEU A 83 2.64 0.17 -14.18
N PHE A 84 1.79 0.26 -13.17
CA PHE A 84 1.40 -0.90 -12.35
C PHE A 84 0.55 -1.88 -13.12
N TYR A 85 -0.42 -1.37 -13.89
CA TYR A 85 -1.25 -2.21 -14.74
C TYR A 85 -0.40 -3.03 -15.73
N ASN A 86 0.46 -2.37 -16.51
CA ASN A 86 1.29 -3.02 -17.52
C ASN A 86 2.28 -4.01 -16.91
N ASN A 87 2.92 -3.62 -15.81
CA ASN A 87 3.88 -4.50 -15.13
C ASN A 87 3.19 -5.77 -14.60
N ASN A 88 2.01 -5.65 -14.01
CA ASN A 88 1.27 -6.80 -13.50
C ASN A 88 0.69 -7.66 -14.64
N MET A 89 0.18 -7.04 -15.72
CA MET A 89 -0.28 -7.80 -16.90
C MET A 89 0.82 -8.63 -17.56
N ASN A 90 2.04 -8.09 -17.57
CA ASN A 90 3.18 -8.78 -18.21
C ASN A 90 3.85 -9.82 -17.32
N ASN A 91 3.72 -9.72 -16.00
CA ASN A 91 4.45 -10.57 -15.07
C ASN A 91 3.54 -11.37 -14.13
N TRP A 92 2.69 -10.69 -13.37
CA TRP A 92 1.86 -11.33 -12.35
C TRP A 92 0.72 -12.15 -12.97
N ALA A 93 0.02 -11.63 -13.97
CA ALA A 93 -1.15 -12.28 -14.54
C ALA A 93 -0.82 -13.63 -15.24
N PRO A 94 0.21 -13.72 -16.10
CA PRO A 94 0.61 -15.01 -16.66
C PRO A 94 1.03 -16.02 -15.60
N ASN A 95 1.75 -15.57 -14.57
CA ASN A 95 2.18 -16.41 -13.46
C ASN A 95 0.98 -16.93 -12.65
N LEU A 96 -0.01 -16.09 -12.38
CA LEU A 96 -1.21 -16.50 -11.67
C LEU A 96 -2.03 -17.52 -12.48
N CYS A 97 -2.26 -17.26 -13.77
CA CYS A 97 -2.96 -18.20 -14.64
C CYS A 97 -2.27 -19.57 -14.73
N ALA A 98 -0.92 -19.60 -14.71
CA ALA A 98 -0.17 -20.84 -14.70
C ALA A 98 -0.31 -21.64 -13.38
N ARG A 99 -0.49 -20.95 -12.26
CA ARG A 99 -0.59 -21.56 -10.92
C ARG A 99 -2.00 -21.92 -10.49
N GLN A 100 -3.01 -21.22 -10.99
CA GLN A 100 -4.40 -21.40 -10.61
C GLN A 100 -5.26 -21.79 -11.82
N PRO A 101 -5.48 -23.06 -12.07
CA PRO A 101 -6.42 -23.50 -13.10
C PRO A 101 -7.79 -22.89 -12.84
N GLY A 102 -8.36 -22.23 -13.84
CA GLY A 102 -9.66 -21.53 -13.72
C GLY A 102 -9.56 -20.00 -13.60
N VAL A 103 -8.36 -19.45 -13.35
CA VAL A 103 -8.08 -18.02 -13.53
C VAL A 103 -7.64 -17.77 -14.96
N THR A 104 -8.27 -16.80 -15.62
CA THR A 104 -7.99 -16.43 -17.02
C THR A 104 -7.31 -15.07 -17.11
N MET A 105 -6.62 -14.82 -18.23
CA MET A 105 -6.02 -13.51 -18.51
C MET A 105 -7.07 -12.39 -18.55
N ASP A 106 -8.27 -12.65 -19.06
CA ASP A 106 -9.39 -11.70 -19.07
C ASP A 106 -9.83 -11.31 -17.65
N GLN A 107 -9.90 -12.27 -16.73
CA GLN A 107 -10.19 -12.00 -15.31
C GLN A 107 -9.08 -11.17 -14.66
N CYS A 108 -7.81 -11.48 -14.94
CA CYS A 108 -6.67 -10.70 -14.46
C CYS A 108 -6.70 -9.27 -15.01
N GLU A 109 -7.01 -9.10 -16.28
CA GLU A 109 -7.15 -7.77 -16.90
C GLU A 109 -8.23 -6.94 -16.21
N LYS A 110 -9.43 -7.51 -16.00
CA LYS A 110 -10.53 -6.84 -15.30
C LYS A 110 -10.14 -6.45 -13.86
N PHE A 111 -9.53 -7.38 -13.14
CA PHE A 111 -9.01 -7.16 -11.79
C PHE A 111 -8.02 -5.98 -11.74
N LEU A 112 -7.04 -5.96 -12.63
CA LEU A 112 -6.02 -4.92 -12.67
C LEU A 112 -6.57 -3.56 -13.14
N LYS A 113 -7.56 -3.55 -14.05
CA LYS A 113 -8.28 -2.32 -14.40
C LYS A 113 -9.01 -1.73 -13.19
N ASN A 114 -9.65 -2.56 -12.37
CA ASN A 114 -10.32 -2.11 -11.16
C ASN A 114 -9.33 -1.68 -10.06
N MET A 115 -8.12 -2.25 -10.02
CA MET A 115 -7.06 -1.80 -9.10
C MET A 115 -6.45 -0.45 -9.51
N TYR A 116 -6.12 -0.28 -10.79
CA TYR A 116 -5.23 0.81 -11.22
C TYR A 116 -5.85 1.76 -12.25
N GLY A 117 -7.11 1.54 -12.61
CA GLY A 117 -7.79 2.30 -13.66
C GLY A 117 -8.44 3.60 -13.21
N ASN A 118 -8.40 3.93 -11.92
CA ASN A 118 -8.90 5.21 -11.41
C ASN A 118 -7.81 6.30 -11.43
N ASP A 119 -8.25 7.55 -11.31
CA ASP A 119 -7.35 8.72 -11.30
C ASP A 119 -6.92 9.16 -9.88
N ASP A 120 -7.25 8.39 -8.84
CA ASP A 120 -6.84 8.68 -7.48
C ASP A 120 -5.32 8.56 -7.34
N PHE A 121 -4.69 9.62 -6.79
CA PHE A 121 -3.22 9.72 -6.77
C PHE A 121 -2.52 8.61 -5.96
N VAL A 122 -3.26 7.97 -5.03
CA VAL A 122 -2.80 6.81 -4.26
C VAL A 122 -3.64 5.55 -4.53
N PHE A 123 -4.34 5.48 -5.67
CA PHE A 123 -5.17 4.37 -6.19
C PHE A 123 -6.46 4.06 -5.41
N THR A 124 -6.54 4.30 -4.12
CA THR A 124 -7.61 3.79 -3.24
C THR A 124 -8.47 4.86 -2.61
N VAL A 125 -7.95 6.07 -2.52
CA VAL A 125 -8.63 7.20 -1.89
C VAL A 125 -8.35 8.52 -2.62
N SER A 126 -9.31 9.43 -2.55
CA SER A 126 -9.18 10.77 -3.10
C SER A 126 -8.32 11.69 -2.23
N ARG A 127 -7.87 12.80 -2.80
CA ARG A 127 -7.20 13.88 -2.07
C ARG A 127 -8.03 14.44 -0.92
N ASP A 128 -9.34 14.56 -1.14
CA ASP A 128 -10.24 15.08 -0.11
C ASP A 128 -10.37 14.10 1.07
N PHE A 129 -10.37 12.80 0.79
CA PHE A 129 -10.31 11.81 1.88
C PHE A 129 -9.01 11.95 2.68
N VAL A 130 -7.86 12.07 2.03
CA VAL A 130 -6.54 12.21 2.71
C VAL A 130 -6.54 13.41 3.68
N LYS A 131 -7.17 14.54 3.31
CA LYS A 131 -7.30 15.73 4.16
C LYS A 131 -8.11 15.46 5.45
N THR A 132 -8.94 14.45 5.47
CA THR A 132 -9.81 14.14 6.64
C THR A 132 -9.15 13.16 7.62
N VAL A 133 -8.09 12.47 7.22
CA VAL A 133 -7.48 11.40 8.02
C VAL A 133 -6.73 11.96 9.22
N GLN A 134 -7.16 11.55 10.41
CA GLN A 134 -6.56 11.99 11.68
C GLN A 134 -5.52 11.01 12.23
N THR A 135 -5.43 9.83 11.67
CA THR A 135 -4.42 8.82 12.05
C THR A 135 -3.02 9.38 11.83
N PRO A 136 -2.11 9.32 12.81
CA PRO A 136 -0.72 9.75 12.65
C PRO A 136 -0.02 8.95 11.54
N LEU A 137 0.64 9.65 10.64
CA LEU A 137 1.35 9.08 9.49
C LEU A 137 2.82 9.47 9.49
N LEU A 138 3.71 8.50 9.28
CA LEU A 138 5.10 8.76 8.93
C LEU A 138 5.32 8.38 7.46
N VAL A 139 5.67 9.37 6.64
CA VAL A 139 5.94 9.16 5.22
C VAL A 139 7.45 9.09 4.98
N MET A 140 7.91 8.04 4.32
CA MET A 140 9.30 7.84 3.93
C MET A 140 9.40 7.95 2.41
N PRO A 141 9.79 9.10 1.84
CA PRO A 141 9.79 9.31 0.40
C PRO A 141 10.78 8.43 -0.36
N ASP A 142 10.51 8.22 -1.64
CA ASP A 142 11.45 7.71 -2.63
C ASP A 142 11.33 8.56 -3.90
N ASP A 143 12.17 8.33 -4.90
CA ASP A 143 12.07 9.04 -6.18
C ASP A 143 12.41 8.12 -7.36
N VAL A 144 11.50 7.20 -7.61
CA VAL A 144 11.51 6.33 -8.79
C VAL A 144 10.11 6.28 -9.39
N PRO A 145 9.93 5.85 -10.65
CA PRO A 145 8.60 5.82 -11.29
C PRO A 145 7.51 5.09 -10.49
N ALA A 146 7.87 4.03 -9.77
CA ALA A 146 6.94 3.27 -8.93
C ALA A 146 6.65 3.94 -7.56
N HIS A 147 7.54 4.80 -7.10
CA HIS A 147 7.45 5.51 -5.81
C HIS A 147 7.77 6.99 -6.03
N PRO A 148 6.87 7.75 -6.65
CA PRO A 148 7.17 9.14 -7.02
C PRO A 148 7.29 10.02 -5.78
N TYR A 149 8.38 10.80 -5.69
CA TYR A 149 8.60 11.76 -4.61
C TYR A 149 7.42 12.72 -4.44
N ALA A 150 6.86 13.18 -5.56
CA ALA A 150 5.71 14.09 -5.52
C ALA A 150 4.47 13.48 -4.86
N VAL A 151 4.21 12.17 -5.02
CA VAL A 151 3.09 11.49 -4.34
C VAL A 151 3.32 11.45 -2.83
N ALA A 152 4.54 11.16 -2.39
CA ALA A 152 4.89 11.17 -0.97
C ALA A 152 4.74 12.57 -0.37
N MET A 153 5.24 13.60 -1.04
CA MET A 153 5.17 14.98 -0.55
C MET A 153 3.74 15.54 -0.61
N GLU A 154 2.96 15.21 -1.64
CA GLU A 154 1.55 15.58 -1.69
C GLU A 154 0.77 14.94 -0.52
N THR A 155 1.05 13.69 -0.21
CA THR A 155 0.50 13.01 0.98
C THR A 155 0.79 13.80 2.26
N VAL A 156 2.04 14.19 2.47
CA VAL A 156 2.46 14.97 3.65
C VAL A 156 1.76 16.33 3.72
N MET A 157 1.59 17.00 2.59
CA MET A 157 0.91 18.30 2.54
C MET A 157 -0.60 18.22 2.79
N LEU A 158 -1.21 17.10 2.45
CA LEU A 158 -2.67 16.92 2.57
C LEU A 158 -3.08 16.33 3.91
N ALA A 159 -2.34 15.35 4.43
CA ALA A 159 -2.70 14.65 5.66
C ALA A 159 -2.37 15.50 6.91
N PRO A 160 -3.37 15.83 7.77
CA PRO A 160 -3.20 16.78 8.86
C PRO A 160 -2.15 16.36 9.90
N ASN A 161 -2.03 15.07 10.17
CA ASN A 161 -1.16 14.50 11.22
C ASN A 161 -0.04 13.68 10.57
N SER A 162 0.73 14.28 9.67
CA SER A 162 1.80 13.59 8.98
C SER A 162 3.19 14.15 9.31
N GLU A 163 4.16 13.24 9.39
CA GLU A 163 5.59 13.53 9.48
C GLU A 163 6.30 12.94 8.27
N VAL A 164 7.43 13.52 7.88
CA VAL A 164 8.27 13.00 6.79
C VAL A 164 9.67 12.67 7.29
N THR A 165 10.22 11.56 6.81
CA THR A 165 11.62 11.23 7.08
C THR A 165 12.56 12.06 6.21
N MET A 166 13.86 12.07 6.57
CA MET A 166 14.89 12.58 5.66
C MET A 166 14.82 11.88 4.30
N PHE A 167 15.13 12.61 3.23
CA PHE A 167 15.27 12.04 1.89
C PHE A 167 16.64 12.43 1.31
N PRO A 168 17.35 11.53 0.64
CA PRO A 168 17.10 10.09 0.56
C PRO A 168 17.43 9.38 1.89
N TRP A 169 16.63 8.39 2.28
CA TRP A 169 16.83 7.65 3.53
C TRP A 169 17.55 6.29 3.34
N LYS A 170 17.59 5.79 2.09
CA LYS A 170 18.25 4.53 1.72
C LYS A 170 19.70 4.70 1.28
N GLU A 171 20.04 5.89 0.78
CA GLU A 171 21.34 6.20 0.19
C GLU A 171 21.93 7.47 0.81
N PRO A 172 23.20 7.47 1.17
CA PRO A 172 24.05 6.27 1.27
C PRO A 172 23.54 5.29 2.34
N LYS A 173 23.98 4.04 2.34
CA LYS A 173 23.46 2.96 3.23
C LYS A 173 23.56 3.29 4.72
N GLU A 174 24.48 4.14 5.11
CA GLU A 174 24.67 4.65 6.48
C GLU A 174 23.46 5.43 7.01
N ARG A 175 22.57 5.88 6.13
CA ARG A 175 21.31 6.55 6.50
C ARG A 175 20.23 5.56 6.97
N VAL A 176 20.27 4.31 6.52
CA VAL A 176 19.25 3.30 6.89
C VAL A 176 19.10 3.15 8.40
N PRO A 177 20.17 3.05 9.23
CA PRO A 177 20.00 3.01 10.69
C PRO A 177 19.33 4.26 11.27
N ILE A 178 19.51 5.42 10.66
CA ILE A 178 18.84 6.68 11.08
C ILE A 178 17.34 6.58 10.78
N ALA A 179 16.98 6.17 9.57
CA ALA A 179 15.59 5.97 9.19
C ALA A 179 14.89 4.93 10.09
N VAL A 180 15.55 3.82 10.39
CA VAL A 180 15.03 2.80 11.32
C VAL A 180 14.78 3.38 12.71
N ARG A 181 15.71 4.21 13.24
CA ARG A 181 15.49 4.89 14.52
C ARG A 181 14.30 5.82 14.48
N GLN A 182 14.13 6.59 13.39
CA GLN A 182 13.00 7.50 13.22
C GLN A 182 11.67 6.73 13.20
N VAL A 183 11.56 5.66 12.40
CA VAL A 183 10.38 4.78 12.39
C VAL A 183 10.08 4.23 13.79
N ARG A 184 11.10 3.72 14.49
CA ARG A 184 10.93 3.18 15.86
C ARG A 184 10.48 4.25 16.86
N SER A 185 11.00 5.46 16.75
CA SER A 185 10.59 6.58 17.62
C SER A 185 9.15 6.97 17.36
N PHE A 186 8.76 7.11 16.09
CA PHE A 186 7.38 7.40 15.68
C PHE A 186 6.41 6.34 16.20
N LEU A 187 6.68 5.06 15.95
CA LEU A 187 5.80 3.97 16.39
C LEU A 187 5.69 3.88 17.93
N ARG A 188 6.76 4.22 18.65
CA ARG A 188 6.73 4.24 20.13
C ARG A 188 5.93 5.41 20.70
N ALA A 189 5.95 6.56 20.03
CA ALA A 189 5.21 7.75 20.45
C ALA A 189 3.68 7.56 20.33
N HIS A 190 3.24 6.59 19.52
CA HIS A 190 1.83 6.33 19.25
C HIS A 190 1.35 4.96 19.79
N ARG A 191 2.02 4.43 20.76
CA ARG A 191 1.62 3.17 21.42
C ARG A 191 0.46 3.37 22.39
#